data_635a2e69e7539e6bef069f4b59a70167
#
_entry.id   635a2e69e7539e6bef069f4b59a70167
#
_cell.length_a   1.000
_cell.length_b   1.000
_cell.length_c   1.000
_cell.angle_alpha   90.00
_cell.angle_beta   90.00
_cell.angle_gamma   90.00
#
_symmetry.space_group_name_H-M   'P 1'
#
loop_
_entity.id
_entity.type
_entity.pdbx_description
1 polymer ?
#
loop_
_entity_poly.entity_id
_entity_poly.type
_entity_poly.pdbx_seq_one_letter_code
_entity_poly.pdbx_strand_id
1 'polypeptide(L)'
;VVCIASTAKHSAQNIAFHEVGRQAIMADPRWRGGDYYADNDVPSDGLAVARMAAHITYLSEAGLTEKFGRRLQGREAKTFGFDADFQVESYLRHQGLSFVARFDANSYLYITRAMDYFDLAEDHGGSLALAFAKSPTRFC
;
A
#
# COMPACT_ATOMS: atom_id res chain seq x y z
N VAL A 1 -22.10 12.94 -7.68
CA VAL A 1 -21.12 11.89 -7.35
C VAL A 1 -19.97 12.53 -6.57
N VAL A 2 -19.55 11.86 -5.50
CA VAL A 2 -18.38 12.24 -4.71
C VAL A 2 -17.25 11.26 -5.03
N CYS A 3 -16.10 11.77 -5.49
CA CYS A 3 -14.91 10.97 -5.76
C CYS A 3 -13.99 11.00 -4.53
N ILE A 4 -13.68 9.83 -3.97
CA ILE A 4 -12.79 9.71 -2.80
C ILE A 4 -11.60 8.84 -3.19
N ALA A 5 -10.38 9.42 -3.17
CA ALA A 5 -9.10 8.74 -3.42
C ALA A 5 -9.10 7.90 -4.71
N SER A 6 -9.77 8.37 -5.77
CA SER A 6 -9.89 7.68 -7.06
C SER A 6 -8.97 8.30 -8.11
N THR A 7 -8.57 7.49 -9.08
CA THR A 7 -7.81 7.92 -10.25
C THR A 7 -8.31 7.20 -11.49
N ALA A 8 -8.10 7.81 -12.67
CA ALA A 8 -8.44 7.20 -13.95
C ALA A 8 -7.49 6.08 -14.35
N LYS A 9 -6.26 6.09 -13.86
CA LYS A 9 -5.24 5.05 -14.01
C LYS A 9 -4.13 5.25 -13.00
N HIS A 10 -3.38 4.21 -12.72
CA HIS A 10 -2.20 4.30 -11.89
C HIS A 10 -0.99 4.86 -12.65
N SER A 11 -0.19 5.67 -11.96
CA SER A 11 1.11 6.10 -12.46
C SER A 11 2.15 4.98 -12.32
N ALA A 12 3.27 5.10 -13.05
CA ALA A 12 4.40 4.18 -12.90
C ALA A 12 4.88 4.09 -11.43
N GLN A 13 4.83 5.20 -10.68
CA GLN A 13 5.19 5.21 -9.26
C GLN A 13 4.22 4.37 -8.41
N ASN A 14 2.90 4.47 -8.64
CA ASN A 14 1.93 3.63 -7.94
C ASN A 14 2.16 2.15 -8.23
N ILE A 15 2.37 1.79 -9.50
CA ILE A 15 2.67 0.42 -9.94
C ILE A 15 3.95 -0.10 -9.26
N ALA A 16 5.00 0.73 -9.17
CA ALA A 16 6.25 0.37 -8.54
C ALA A 16 6.09 0.10 -7.03
N PHE A 17 5.34 0.93 -6.30
CA PHE A 17 5.04 0.68 -4.88
C PHE A 17 4.20 -0.58 -4.66
N HIS A 18 3.21 -0.83 -5.54
CA HIS A 18 2.45 -2.08 -5.49
C HIS A 18 3.33 -3.29 -5.74
N GLU A 19 4.27 -3.19 -6.68
CA GLU A 19 5.19 -4.30 -6.97
C GLU A 19 6.09 -4.61 -5.78
N VAL A 20 6.63 -3.61 -5.08
CA VAL A 20 7.38 -3.83 -3.84
C VAL A 20 6.54 -4.60 -2.81
N GLY A 21 5.28 -4.21 -2.63
CA GLY A 21 4.37 -4.90 -1.72
C GLY A 21 4.08 -6.34 -2.16
N ARG A 22 3.82 -6.57 -3.44
CA ARG A 22 3.60 -7.93 -3.98
C ARG A 22 4.82 -8.82 -3.81
N GLN A 23 6.01 -8.30 -4.11
CA GLN A 23 7.27 -9.05 -3.93
C GLN A 23 7.51 -9.39 -2.47
N ALA A 24 7.24 -8.49 -1.53
CA ALA A 24 7.35 -8.77 -0.10
C ALA A 24 6.44 -9.93 0.33
N ILE A 25 5.18 -9.96 -0.15
CA ILE A 25 4.23 -11.04 0.15
C ILE A 25 4.71 -12.36 -0.48
N MET A 26 5.08 -12.36 -1.76
CA MET A 26 5.50 -13.57 -2.47
C MET A 26 6.83 -14.14 -1.97
N ALA A 27 7.69 -13.31 -1.38
CA ALA A 27 8.93 -13.72 -0.75
C ALA A 27 8.74 -14.29 0.66
N ASP A 28 7.61 -14.07 1.31
CA ASP A 28 7.30 -14.67 2.61
C ASP A 28 7.11 -16.19 2.44
N PRO A 29 7.90 -17.04 3.13
CA PRO A 29 7.79 -18.51 2.98
C PRO A 29 6.39 -19.06 3.27
N ARG A 30 5.62 -18.36 4.09
CA ARG A 30 4.24 -18.75 4.45
C ARG A 30 3.23 -18.50 3.33
N TRP A 31 3.57 -17.68 2.30
CA TRP A 31 2.67 -17.46 1.18
C TRP A 31 2.43 -18.72 0.34
N ARG A 32 3.44 -19.58 0.16
CA ARG A 32 3.33 -20.89 -0.51
C ARG A 32 2.60 -20.87 -1.86
N GLY A 33 2.86 -19.84 -2.68
CA GLY A 33 2.19 -19.69 -3.98
C GLY A 33 0.70 -19.34 -3.87
N GLY A 34 0.26 -18.84 -2.71
CA GLY A 34 -1.14 -18.51 -2.41
C GLY A 34 -1.91 -19.60 -1.65
N ASP A 35 -1.29 -20.74 -1.40
CA ASP A 35 -1.92 -21.88 -0.72
C ASP A 35 -1.54 -21.93 0.79
N TYR A 36 -2.05 -20.97 1.56
CA TYR A 36 -1.79 -20.86 3.01
C TYR A 36 -3.06 -20.97 3.87
N TYR A 37 -4.24 -21.06 3.26
CA TYR A 37 -5.50 -21.06 4.01
C TYR A 37 -5.72 -22.31 4.84
N ALA A 38 -5.28 -23.47 4.35
CA ALA A 38 -5.52 -24.76 5.02
C ALA A 38 -4.88 -24.83 6.42
N ASP A 39 -3.70 -24.24 6.57
CA ASP A 39 -2.93 -24.27 7.83
C ASP A 39 -3.11 -22.99 8.67
N ASN A 40 -3.88 -22.04 8.17
CA ASN A 40 -4.03 -20.71 8.77
C ASN A 40 -2.67 -20.01 9.06
N ASP A 41 -1.65 -20.30 8.24
CA ASP A 41 -0.29 -19.79 8.37
C ASP A 41 -0.07 -18.61 7.40
N VAL A 42 -0.65 -17.48 7.76
CA VAL A 42 -0.71 -16.27 6.93
C VAL A 42 0.68 -15.70 6.68
N PRO A 43 1.01 -15.24 5.45
CA PRO A 43 2.27 -14.55 5.13
C PRO A 43 2.31 -13.14 5.74
N SER A 44 2.35 -13.10 7.07
CA SER A 44 2.17 -11.89 7.87
C SER A 44 3.32 -10.91 7.74
N ASP A 45 4.56 -11.40 7.58
CA ASP A 45 5.72 -10.51 7.46
C ASP A 45 5.72 -9.80 6.11
N GLY A 46 5.46 -10.53 5.04
CA GLY A 46 5.33 -9.94 3.70
C GLY A 46 4.18 -8.96 3.59
N LEU A 47 3.01 -9.32 4.13
CA LEU A 47 1.83 -8.45 4.13
C LEU A 47 2.04 -7.19 4.99
N ALA A 48 2.72 -7.31 6.13
CA ALA A 48 3.07 -6.17 6.97
C ALA A 48 4.01 -5.20 6.24
N VAL A 49 5.07 -5.71 5.57
CA VAL A 49 5.99 -4.89 4.78
C VAL A 49 5.27 -4.20 3.63
N ALA A 50 4.38 -4.89 2.91
CA ALA A 50 3.56 -4.30 1.86
C ALA A 50 2.73 -3.11 2.39
N ARG A 51 2.15 -3.25 3.57
CA ARG A 51 1.40 -2.17 4.22
C ARG A 51 2.28 -1.01 4.67
N MET A 52 3.47 -1.29 5.20
CA MET A 52 4.44 -0.26 5.58
C MET A 52 4.83 0.60 4.37
N ALA A 53 5.14 -0.03 3.22
CA ALA A 53 5.44 0.67 1.97
C ALA A 53 4.27 1.59 1.54
N ALA A 54 3.03 1.11 1.60
CA ALA A 54 1.84 1.90 1.29
C ALA A 54 1.70 3.12 2.22
N HIS A 55 2.00 2.98 3.53
CA HIS A 55 1.91 4.11 4.47
C HIS A 55 2.92 5.23 4.21
N ILE A 56 4.06 4.93 3.59
CA ILE A 56 5.02 5.96 3.17
C ILE A 56 4.40 6.84 2.08
N THR A 57 3.58 6.28 1.20
CA THR A 57 2.96 7.02 0.09
C THR A 57 1.75 7.86 0.48
N TYR A 58 1.17 7.65 1.66
CA TYR A 58 -0.03 8.35 2.12
C TYR A 58 0.24 9.75 2.70
N LEU A 59 1.48 10.01 3.06
CA LEU A 59 1.91 11.30 3.61
C LEU A 59 2.98 11.91 2.70
N SER A 60 2.95 13.24 2.58
CA SER A 60 4.06 13.97 1.97
C SER A 60 5.31 13.91 2.88
N GLU A 61 6.49 14.18 2.31
CA GLU A 61 7.73 14.32 3.08
C GLU A 61 7.58 15.35 4.21
N ALA A 62 6.95 16.49 3.91
CA ALA A 62 6.66 17.53 4.90
C ALA A 62 5.74 16.99 6.01
N GLY A 63 4.68 16.25 5.67
CA GLY A 63 3.77 15.64 6.64
C GLY A 63 4.44 14.59 7.52
N LEU A 64 5.33 13.76 6.97
CA LEU A 64 6.14 12.82 7.74
C LEU A 64 7.10 13.54 8.69
N THR A 65 7.75 14.61 8.21
CA THR A 65 8.66 15.42 9.01
C THR A 65 7.94 16.14 10.15
N GLU A 66 6.79 16.73 9.89
CA GLU A 66 5.97 17.37 10.92
C GLU A 66 5.51 16.35 11.98
N LYS A 67 5.00 15.21 11.54
CA LYS A 67 4.43 14.19 12.42
C LYS A 67 5.49 13.48 13.25
N PHE A 68 6.61 13.10 12.68
CA PHE A 68 7.62 12.26 13.33
C PHE A 68 8.98 12.93 13.47
N GLY A 69 9.42 13.69 12.47
CA GLY A 69 10.77 14.23 12.38
C GLY A 69 11.81 13.11 12.54
N ARG A 70 12.80 13.36 13.38
CA ARG A 70 13.82 12.37 13.78
C ARG A 70 13.71 11.99 15.27
N ARG A 71 12.52 12.06 15.82
CA ARG A 71 12.27 11.78 17.24
C ARG A 71 12.46 10.30 17.55
N LEU A 72 13.18 10.02 18.63
CA LEU A 72 13.37 8.67 19.14
C LEU A 72 12.10 8.14 19.83
N GLN A 73 11.92 6.84 19.78
CA GLN A 73 10.77 6.12 20.32
C GLN A 73 11.10 5.64 21.74
N GLY A 74 10.70 6.42 22.76
CA GLY A 74 10.82 6.01 24.15
C GLY A 74 12.25 5.79 24.66
N ARG A 75 13.24 6.45 24.04
CA ARG A 75 14.67 6.31 24.39
C ARG A 75 15.41 7.62 24.17
N GLU A 76 16.56 7.77 24.85
CA GLU A 76 17.36 8.99 24.80
C GLU A 76 18.50 8.91 23.79
N ALA A 77 18.95 7.70 23.41
CA ALA A 77 20.05 7.47 22.48
C ALA A 77 19.72 6.39 21.45
N LYS A 78 20.41 6.46 20.31
CA LYS A 78 20.36 5.44 19.25
C LYS A 78 21.13 4.19 19.72
N THR A 79 20.58 3.00 19.42
CA THR A 79 21.12 1.73 19.94
C THR A 79 21.99 0.98 18.94
N PHE A 80 21.97 1.34 17.64
CA PHE A 80 22.55 0.56 16.54
C PHE A 80 21.98 -0.87 16.42
N GLY A 81 20.88 -1.16 17.14
CA GLY A 81 20.14 -2.41 17.01
C GLY A 81 19.14 -2.34 15.84
N PHE A 82 18.41 -3.44 15.64
CA PHE A 82 17.36 -3.54 14.61
C PHE A 82 15.96 -3.33 15.16
N ASP A 83 15.82 -2.95 16.41
CA ASP A 83 14.57 -2.47 17.00
C ASP A 83 14.23 -1.06 16.51
N ALA A 84 12.99 -0.63 16.74
CA ALA A 84 12.56 0.70 16.35
C ALA A 84 13.23 1.78 17.23
N ASP A 85 14.25 2.46 16.70
CA ASP A 85 14.85 3.62 17.36
C ASP A 85 14.00 4.89 17.15
N PHE A 86 13.45 5.09 15.96
CA PHE A 86 12.66 6.28 15.61
C PHE A 86 11.15 6.02 15.71
N GLN A 87 10.41 7.08 16.04
CA GLN A 87 8.94 7.00 16.10
C GLN A 87 8.30 6.57 14.79
N VAL A 88 8.85 6.99 13.65
CA VAL A 88 8.33 6.58 12.32
C VAL A 88 8.48 5.07 12.09
N GLU A 89 9.54 4.44 12.59
CA GLU A 89 9.72 2.98 12.47
C GLU A 89 8.67 2.24 13.28
N SER A 90 8.45 2.66 14.52
CA SER A 90 7.40 2.11 15.39
C SER A 90 6.01 2.28 14.76
N TYR A 91 5.73 3.46 14.20
CA TYR A 91 4.48 3.74 13.50
C TYR A 91 4.28 2.78 12.31
N LEU A 92 5.27 2.62 11.45
CA LEU A 92 5.15 1.74 10.28
C LEU A 92 4.94 0.28 10.70
N ARG A 93 5.69 -0.22 11.68
CA ARG A 93 5.50 -1.58 12.21
C ARG A 93 4.09 -1.78 12.77
N HIS A 94 3.59 -0.83 13.53
CA HIS A 94 2.21 -0.88 14.07
C HIS A 94 1.17 -0.93 12.94
N GLN A 95 1.33 -0.10 11.89
CA GLN A 95 0.42 -0.10 10.74
C GLN A 95 0.47 -1.42 9.97
N GLY A 96 1.64 -2.01 9.81
CA GLY A 96 1.82 -3.32 9.19
C GLY A 96 1.09 -4.41 9.96
N LEU A 97 1.36 -4.56 11.25
CA LEU A 97 0.75 -5.57 12.11
C LEU A 97 -0.78 -5.42 12.21
N SER A 98 -1.27 -4.20 12.37
CA SER A 98 -2.71 -3.92 12.42
C SER A 98 -3.42 -4.28 11.11
N PHE A 99 -2.72 -4.21 9.98
CA PHE A 99 -3.28 -4.58 8.68
C PHE A 99 -3.37 -6.10 8.50
N VAL A 100 -2.35 -6.84 8.93
CA VAL A 100 -2.33 -8.31 8.88
C VAL A 100 -3.53 -8.92 9.59
N ALA A 101 -3.95 -8.34 10.71
CA ALA A 101 -5.08 -8.84 11.50
C ALA A 101 -6.44 -8.75 10.78
N ARG A 102 -6.54 -7.99 9.67
CA ARG A 102 -7.82 -7.66 9.02
C ARG A 102 -7.82 -7.75 7.50
N PHE A 103 -6.72 -8.13 6.88
CA PHE A 103 -6.62 -8.17 5.42
C PHE A 103 -5.92 -9.44 4.94
N ASP A 104 -6.39 -9.94 3.81
CA ASP A 104 -5.88 -11.16 3.19
C ASP A 104 -4.78 -10.85 2.16
N ALA A 105 -3.69 -11.64 2.17
CA ALA A 105 -2.55 -11.39 1.32
C ALA A 105 -2.84 -11.66 -0.18
N ASN A 106 -3.58 -12.71 -0.51
CA ASN A 106 -3.97 -12.97 -1.90
C ASN A 106 -4.90 -11.87 -2.42
N SER A 107 -5.83 -11.39 -1.59
CA SER A 107 -6.67 -10.24 -1.93
C SER A 107 -5.84 -8.99 -2.21
N TYR A 108 -4.78 -8.73 -1.45
CA TYR A 108 -3.87 -7.62 -1.73
C TYR A 108 -3.20 -7.77 -3.11
N LEU A 109 -2.70 -8.97 -3.43
CA LEU A 109 -2.05 -9.25 -4.71
C LEU A 109 -3.01 -9.00 -5.88
N TYR A 110 -4.22 -9.56 -5.84
CA TYR A 110 -5.20 -9.44 -6.92
C TYR A 110 -5.76 -8.03 -7.06
N ILE A 111 -6.10 -7.37 -5.96
CA ILE A 111 -6.66 -6.01 -5.99
C ILE A 111 -5.63 -5.03 -6.54
N THR A 112 -4.38 -5.07 -6.05
CA THR A 112 -3.34 -4.16 -6.56
C THR A 112 -3.01 -4.42 -8.01
N ARG A 113 -3.04 -5.67 -8.48
CA ARG A 113 -2.85 -6.01 -9.89
C ARG A 113 -4.00 -5.50 -10.75
N ALA A 114 -5.24 -5.66 -10.32
CA ALA A 114 -6.41 -5.14 -11.03
C ALA A 114 -6.37 -3.60 -11.14
N MET A 115 -5.96 -2.93 -10.06
CA MET A 115 -5.79 -1.47 -10.05
C MET A 115 -4.66 -1.02 -10.99
N ASP A 116 -3.56 -1.77 -11.09
CA ASP A 116 -2.45 -1.46 -12.00
C ASP A 116 -2.85 -1.63 -13.48
N TYR A 117 -3.73 -2.58 -13.78
CA TYR A 117 -4.23 -2.83 -15.15
C TYR A 117 -5.32 -1.85 -15.57
N PHE A 118 -5.97 -1.20 -14.62
CA PHE A 118 -7.07 -0.30 -14.94
C PHE A 118 -6.58 1.00 -15.59
N ASP A 119 -7.05 1.26 -16.82
CA ASP A 119 -6.91 2.55 -17.51
C ASP A 119 -8.27 2.93 -18.12
N LEU A 120 -8.95 3.91 -17.51
CA LEU A 120 -10.26 4.35 -17.98
C LEU A 120 -10.24 4.88 -19.43
N ALA A 121 -9.12 5.38 -19.90
CA ALA A 121 -9.00 5.92 -21.26
C ALA A 121 -8.74 4.84 -22.32
N GLU A 122 -8.25 3.66 -21.96
CA GLU A 122 -7.80 2.62 -22.91
C GLU A 122 -8.92 2.22 -23.87
N ASP A 123 -10.12 1.91 -23.33
CA ASP A 123 -11.30 1.53 -24.13
C ASP A 123 -11.97 2.71 -24.84
N HIS A 124 -11.43 3.93 -24.68
CA HIS A 124 -11.99 5.18 -25.21
C HIS A 124 -10.98 5.95 -26.08
N GLY A 125 -10.15 5.21 -26.84
CA GLY A 125 -9.17 5.79 -27.75
C GLY A 125 -8.10 6.66 -27.08
N GLY A 126 -7.77 6.39 -25.82
CA GLY A 126 -6.78 7.12 -25.02
C GLY A 126 -7.30 8.46 -24.45
N SER A 127 -8.61 8.71 -24.51
CA SER A 127 -9.20 10.01 -24.11
C SER A 127 -10.16 9.89 -22.94
N LEU A 128 -9.82 10.51 -21.79
CA LEU A 128 -10.73 10.64 -20.65
C LEU A 128 -11.97 11.48 -21.00
N ALA A 129 -11.85 12.48 -21.88
CA ALA A 129 -13.00 13.25 -22.32
C ALA A 129 -14.03 12.39 -23.04
N LEU A 130 -13.58 11.41 -23.86
CA LEU A 130 -14.48 10.45 -24.51
C LEU A 130 -15.08 9.46 -23.52
N ALA A 131 -14.32 9.01 -22.51
CA ALA A 131 -14.82 8.13 -21.45
C ALA A 131 -16.00 8.76 -20.69
N PHE A 132 -15.98 10.09 -20.47
CA PHE A 132 -17.01 10.81 -19.76
C PHE A 132 -18.06 11.50 -20.67
N ALA A 133 -17.89 11.47 -21.99
CA ALA A 133 -18.73 12.24 -22.93
C ALA A 133 -20.24 11.95 -22.82
N LYS A 134 -20.61 10.73 -22.42
CA LYS A 134 -22.03 10.31 -22.27
C LYS A 134 -22.51 10.31 -20.82
N SER A 135 -21.68 10.73 -19.87
CA SER A 135 -22.05 10.74 -18.46
C SER A 135 -22.94 11.94 -18.15
N PRO A 136 -24.20 11.75 -17.71
CA PRO A 136 -25.05 12.85 -17.26
C PRO A 136 -24.71 13.31 -15.84
N THR A 137 -23.70 12.70 -15.22
CA THR A 137 -23.40 12.90 -13.80
C THR A 137 -22.68 14.22 -13.57
N ARG A 138 -23.17 14.99 -12.61
CA ARG A 138 -22.48 16.17 -12.09
C ARG A 138 -21.53 15.74 -10.97
N PHE A 139 -20.28 16.18 -11.04
CA PHE A 139 -19.28 16.02 -10.00
C PHE A 139 -19.29 17.26 -9.09
N CYS A 140 -19.20 17.03 -7.80
CA CYS A 140 -19.05 18.05 -6.77
C CYS A 140 -17.66 17.98 -6.19
#